data_32569e3ed52600cfae8cbb8d5e242719
#
_entry.id   32569e3ed52600cfae8cbb8d5e242719
#
_cell.length_a   1.000
_cell.length_b   1.000
_cell.length_c   1.000
_cell.angle_alpha   90.00
_cell.angle_beta   90.00
_cell.angle_gamma   90.00
#
_symmetry.space_group_name_H-M   'P 1'
#
loop_
_entity.id
_entity.type
_entity.pdbx_description
1 polymer ?
#
loop_
_entity_poly.entity_id
_entity_poly.type
_entity_poly.pdbx_seq_one_letter_code
_entity_poly.pdbx_strand_id
1 'polypeptide(L)'
;MSAELNDKTGAPVTIRLDESRAISAYTVHLADGTLAGRADFIDHPEADGERIFIHTEIDQEFSGRGLAGILVREALADSVRKNLAVVPLCPLFAAHLKSHGARFVADGGRWRRVTPADVALVKRAAARRA
;
A
#
# COMPACT_ATOMS: atom_id res chain seq x y z
N MET A 1 -6.99 -11.57 3.60
CA MET A 1 -7.21 -11.24 2.19
C MET A 1 -6.01 -11.64 1.36
N SER A 2 -6.21 -12.21 0.21
CA SER A 2 -5.16 -12.52 -0.75
C SER A 2 -5.71 -12.41 -2.17
N ALA A 3 -4.87 -12.02 -3.12
CA ALA A 3 -5.22 -11.89 -4.52
C ALA A 3 -4.10 -12.49 -5.37
N GLU A 4 -4.48 -13.28 -6.36
CA GLU A 4 -3.54 -13.87 -7.30
C GLU A 4 -3.54 -13.07 -8.59
N LEU A 5 -2.35 -12.65 -9.01
CA LEU A 5 -2.14 -11.78 -10.15
C LEU A 5 -0.93 -12.28 -10.94
N ASN A 6 -0.64 -11.61 -12.04
CA ASN A 6 0.57 -11.88 -12.81
C ASN A 6 1.45 -10.63 -12.82
N ASP A 7 2.75 -10.83 -12.69
CA ASP A 7 3.69 -9.72 -12.82
C ASP A 7 3.88 -9.34 -14.30
N LYS A 8 4.74 -8.35 -14.55
CA LYS A 8 5.01 -7.84 -15.89
C LYS A 8 5.57 -8.91 -16.84
N THR A 9 6.20 -9.95 -16.29
CA THR A 9 6.76 -11.06 -17.10
C THR A 9 5.75 -12.16 -17.34
N GLY A 10 4.54 -12.07 -16.77
CA GLY A 10 3.53 -13.11 -16.84
C GLY A 10 3.62 -14.13 -15.72
N ALA A 11 4.59 -14.01 -14.82
CA ALA A 11 4.74 -14.94 -13.70
C ALA A 11 3.68 -14.67 -12.63
N PRO A 12 3.09 -15.71 -12.02
CA PRO A 12 2.08 -15.52 -10.99
C PRO A 12 2.67 -14.95 -9.71
N VAL A 13 1.93 -14.02 -9.10
CA VAL A 13 2.27 -13.44 -7.80
C VAL A 13 1.01 -13.38 -6.94
N THR A 14 1.20 -13.35 -5.62
CA THR A 14 0.10 -13.25 -4.65
C THR A 14 0.30 -12.01 -3.80
N ILE A 15 -0.76 -11.22 -3.62
CA ILE A 15 -0.79 -10.10 -2.70
C ILE A 15 -1.51 -10.54 -1.43
N ARG A 16 -0.91 -10.29 -0.28
CA ARG A 16 -1.49 -10.61 1.03
C ARG A 16 -1.51 -9.37 1.91
N LEU A 17 -2.44 -9.35 2.85
CA LEU A 17 -2.52 -8.31 3.89
C LEU A 17 -1.95 -8.90 5.17
N ASP A 18 -0.90 -8.27 5.68
CA ASP A 18 -0.24 -8.68 6.93
C ASP A 18 -0.48 -7.60 7.99
N GLU A 19 -1.33 -7.91 8.96
CA GLU A 19 -1.65 -7.04 10.09
C GLU A 19 -1.07 -7.57 11.40
N SER A 20 -0.21 -8.57 11.33
CA SER A 20 0.40 -9.19 12.52
C SER A 20 1.55 -8.37 13.10
N ARG A 21 1.99 -7.33 12.39
CA ARG A 21 3.13 -6.50 12.76
C ARG A 21 2.65 -5.17 13.35
N ALA A 22 3.56 -4.48 14.07
CA ALA A 22 3.27 -3.16 14.63
C ALA A 22 2.89 -2.15 13.55
N ILE A 23 3.56 -2.23 12.39
CA ILE A 23 3.15 -1.52 11.17
C ILE A 23 2.68 -2.58 10.20
N SER A 24 1.47 -2.43 9.72
CA SER A 24 0.85 -3.39 8.80
C SER A 24 1.42 -3.22 7.39
N ALA A 25 1.18 -4.19 6.54
CA ALA A 25 1.67 -4.14 5.16
C ALA A 25 0.82 -4.97 4.22
N TYR A 26 0.74 -4.54 2.97
CA TYR A 26 0.41 -5.41 1.86
C TYR A 26 1.72 -6.01 1.37
N THR A 27 1.75 -7.33 1.20
CA THR A 27 2.96 -8.03 0.79
C THR A 27 2.74 -8.69 -0.56
N VAL A 28 3.80 -8.78 -1.36
CA VAL A 28 3.77 -9.50 -2.63
C VAL A 28 4.69 -10.70 -2.56
N HIS A 29 4.16 -11.86 -2.96
CA HIS A 29 4.86 -13.13 -2.92
C HIS A 29 4.94 -13.73 -4.31
N LEU A 30 6.08 -14.35 -4.62
CA LEU A 30 6.28 -15.08 -5.88
C LEU A 30 5.56 -16.42 -5.82
N ALA A 31 5.54 -17.14 -6.95
CA ALA A 31 4.87 -18.42 -7.05
C ALA A 31 5.38 -19.45 -6.05
N ASP A 32 6.67 -19.40 -5.70
CA ASP A 32 7.28 -20.31 -4.73
C ASP A 32 7.10 -19.87 -3.27
N GLY A 33 6.35 -18.79 -3.03
CA GLY A 33 6.10 -18.25 -1.70
C GLY A 33 7.11 -17.22 -1.23
N THR A 34 8.15 -16.92 -2.01
CA THR A 34 9.17 -15.94 -1.63
C THR A 34 8.55 -14.56 -1.49
N LEU A 35 8.82 -13.90 -0.36
CA LEU A 35 8.42 -12.51 -0.14
C LEU A 35 9.28 -11.60 -1.00
N ALA A 36 8.65 -10.88 -1.93
CA ALA A 36 9.36 -10.04 -2.90
C ALA A 36 9.27 -8.56 -2.57
N GLY A 37 8.32 -8.14 -1.75
CA GLY A 37 8.17 -6.73 -1.42
C GLY A 37 6.96 -6.46 -0.54
N ARG A 38 6.84 -5.20 -0.11
CA ARG A 38 5.74 -4.79 0.76
C ARG A 38 5.41 -3.31 0.59
N ALA A 39 4.17 -2.96 0.94
CA ALA A 39 3.71 -1.58 1.06
C ALA A 39 3.20 -1.39 2.49
N ASP A 40 3.93 -0.63 3.27
CA ASP A 40 3.63 -0.42 4.69
C ASP A 40 2.54 0.63 4.87
N PHE A 41 1.66 0.41 5.86
CA PHE A 41 0.63 1.37 6.20
C PHE A 41 0.28 1.31 7.69
N ILE A 42 -0.39 2.37 8.16
CA ILE A 42 -1.08 2.36 9.45
C ILE A 42 -2.49 2.91 9.23
N ASP A 43 -3.42 2.44 10.05
CA ASP A 43 -4.75 3.04 10.11
C ASP A 43 -4.69 4.19 11.12
N HIS A 44 -5.31 5.32 10.75
CA HIS A 44 -5.26 6.52 11.59
C HIS A 44 -5.98 6.26 12.91
N PRO A 45 -5.31 6.41 14.06
CA PRO A 45 -5.91 6.05 15.34
C PRO A 45 -7.05 6.97 15.81
N GLU A 46 -7.10 8.20 15.27
CA GLU A 46 -8.07 9.21 15.68
C GLU A 46 -9.07 9.58 14.59
N ALA A 47 -8.86 9.11 13.36
CA ALA A 47 -9.74 9.40 12.22
C ALA A 47 -10.18 8.08 11.61
N ASP A 48 -11.35 7.62 12.00
CA ASP A 48 -11.91 6.37 11.50
C ASP A 48 -12.00 6.38 9.99
N GLY A 49 -11.60 5.27 9.38
CA GLY A 49 -11.72 5.09 7.96
C GLY A 49 -10.62 5.76 7.14
N GLU A 50 -9.48 6.09 7.76
CA GLU A 50 -8.31 6.60 7.03
C GLU A 50 -7.14 5.65 7.16
N ARG A 51 -6.50 5.36 6.03
CA ARG A 51 -5.31 4.49 5.99
C ARG A 51 -4.15 5.27 5.38
N ILE A 52 -3.07 5.39 6.15
CA ILE A 52 -1.87 6.14 5.75
C ILE A 52 -0.86 5.17 5.16
N PHE A 53 -0.58 5.30 3.87
CA PHE A 53 0.44 4.49 3.20
C PHE A 53 1.79 5.19 3.34
N ILE A 54 2.78 4.47 3.89
CA ILE A 54 4.01 5.03 4.40
C ILE A 54 5.17 4.84 3.43
N HIS A 55 5.39 3.60 2.99
CA HIS A 55 6.58 3.23 2.24
C HIS A 55 6.33 1.94 1.47
N THR A 56 6.87 1.87 0.26
CA THR A 56 6.82 0.67 -0.57
C THR A 56 8.25 0.25 -0.89
N GLU A 57 8.54 -1.04 -0.72
CA GLU A 57 9.87 -1.57 -0.93
C GLU A 57 9.77 -2.90 -1.69
N ILE A 58 10.54 -3.02 -2.76
CA ILE A 58 10.66 -4.26 -3.52
C ILE A 58 12.11 -4.72 -3.38
N ASP A 59 12.29 -6.01 -3.09
CA ASP A 59 13.61 -6.61 -3.03
C ASP A 59 14.30 -6.37 -4.39
N GLN A 60 15.53 -5.88 -4.34
CA GLN A 60 16.28 -5.49 -5.54
C GLN A 60 16.43 -6.65 -6.53
N GLU A 61 16.52 -7.88 -6.03
CA GLU A 61 16.60 -9.08 -6.86
C GLU A 61 15.37 -9.21 -7.79
N PHE A 62 14.24 -8.68 -7.39
CA PHE A 62 12.98 -8.78 -8.13
C PHE A 62 12.55 -7.47 -8.79
N SER A 63 13.46 -6.52 -8.90
CA SER A 63 13.17 -5.25 -9.57
C SER A 63 12.89 -5.46 -11.07
N GLY A 64 12.16 -4.53 -11.68
CA GLY A 64 11.85 -4.60 -13.09
C GLY A 64 10.68 -5.50 -13.47
N ARG A 65 9.98 -6.09 -12.48
CA ARG A 65 8.84 -7.00 -12.72
C ARG A 65 7.48 -6.32 -12.52
N GLY A 66 7.47 -5.02 -12.22
CA GLY A 66 6.22 -4.29 -12.03
C GLY A 66 5.54 -4.52 -10.68
N LEU A 67 6.25 -5.07 -9.70
CA LEU A 67 5.66 -5.47 -8.42
C LEU A 67 5.19 -4.30 -7.58
N ALA A 68 5.93 -3.18 -7.60
CA ALA A 68 5.52 -1.98 -6.87
C ALA A 68 4.17 -1.46 -7.36
N GLY A 69 3.98 -1.40 -8.68
CA GLY A 69 2.71 -0.99 -9.27
C GLY A 69 1.56 -1.92 -8.89
N ILE A 70 1.82 -3.23 -8.83
CA ILE A 70 0.82 -4.21 -8.42
C ILE A 70 0.41 -3.96 -6.96
N LEU A 71 1.39 -3.74 -6.08
CA LEU A 71 1.12 -3.43 -4.67
C LEU A 71 0.26 -2.17 -4.53
N VAL A 72 0.62 -1.09 -5.24
CA VAL A 72 -0.13 0.16 -5.18
C VAL A 72 -1.57 -0.06 -5.63
N ARG A 73 -1.77 -0.66 -6.80
CA ARG A 73 -3.12 -0.87 -7.34
C ARG A 73 -3.97 -1.77 -6.46
N GLU A 74 -3.40 -2.86 -5.95
CA GLU A 74 -4.15 -3.80 -5.10
C GLU A 74 -4.49 -3.18 -3.75
N ALA A 75 -3.56 -2.43 -3.15
CA ALA A 75 -3.81 -1.73 -1.90
C ALA A 75 -4.91 -0.67 -2.06
N LEU A 76 -4.91 0.05 -3.17
CA LEU A 76 -5.95 1.04 -3.46
C LEU A 76 -7.30 0.36 -3.70
N ALA A 77 -7.34 -0.75 -4.42
CA ALA A 77 -8.57 -1.51 -4.65
C ALA A 77 -9.15 -2.02 -3.32
N ASP A 78 -8.29 -2.52 -2.44
CA ASP A 78 -8.72 -2.98 -1.12
C ASP A 78 -9.26 -1.83 -0.27
N SER A 79 -8.66 -0.64 -0.37
CA SER A 79 -9.15 0.54 0.32
C SER A 79 -10.56 0.91 -0.12
N VAL A 80 -10.85 0.79 -1.42
CA VAL A 80 -12.21 1.02 -1.94
C VAL A 80 -13.18 0.01 -1.35
N ARG A 81 -12.81 -1.28 -1.36
CA ARG A 81 -13.67 -2.36 -0.83
C ARG A 81 -14.01 -2.14 0.63
N LYS A 82 -13.06 -1.61 1.41
CA LYS A 82 -13.21 -1.39 2.85
C LYS A 82 -13.72 0.01 3.20
N ASN A 83 -13.99 0.82 2.18
CA ASN A 83 -14.46 2.20 2.34
C ASN A 83 -13.49 3.05 3.18
N LEU A 84 -12.19 2.92 2.89
CA LEU A 84 -11.13 3.65 3.58
C LEU A 84 -10.66 4.82 2.72
N ALA A 85 -10.44 5.97 3.34
CA ALA A 85 -9.80 7.09 2.68
C ALA A 85 -8.28 6.88 2.70
N VAL A 86 -7.64 7.09 1.56
CA VAL A 86 -6.20 6.90 1.40
C VAL A 86 -5.46 8.19 1.71
N VAL A 87 -4.42 8.09 2.53
CA VAL A 87 -3.51 9.21 2.82
C VAL A 87 -2.13 8.82 2.28
N PRO A 88 -1.72 9.36 1.12
CA PRO A 88 -0.51 8.89 0.43
C PRO A 88 0.75 9.60 0.91
N LEU A 89 1.32 9.17 2.04
CA LEU A 89 2.64 9.63 2.46
C LEU A 89 3.72 9.04 1.56
N CYS A 90 3.55 7.77 1.17
CA CYS A 90 4.46 7.07 0.26
C CYS A 90 4.50 7.75 -1.11
N PRO A 91 5.71 8.10 -1.63
CA PRO A 91 5.81 8.76 -2.93
C PRO A 91 5.18 7.99 -4.09
N LEU A 92 5.20 6.66 -4.07
CA LEU A 92 4.60 5.86 -5.13
C LEU A 92 3.07 5.98 -5.15
N PHE A 93 2.45 5.98 -3.98
CA PHE A 93 1.01 6.19 -3.86
C PHE A 93 0.64 7.63 -4.24
N ALA A 94 1.43 8.60 -3.81
CA ALA A 94 1.20 10.00 -4.14
C ALA A 94 1.28 10.24 -5.64
N ALA A 95 2.29 9.67 -6.30
CA ALA A 95 2.45 9.81 -7.75
C ALA A 95 1.31 9.14 -8.52
N HIS A 96 0.88 7.96 -8.06
CA HIS A 96 -0.25 7.26 -8.69
C HIS A 96 -1.53 8.08 -8.60
N LEU A 97 -1.82 8.64 -7.43
CA LEU A 97 -3.03 9.42 -7.21
C LEU A 97 -2.97 10.77 -7.93
N LYS A 98 -1.78 11.36 -8.09
CA LYS A 98 -1.61 12.56 -8.89
C LYS A 98 -2.03 12.32 -10.33
N SER A 99 -1.68 11.18 -10.89
CA SER A 99 -1.97 10.84 -12.29
C SER A 99 -3.35 10.21 -12.50
N HIS A 100 -3.82 9.43 -11.53
CA HIS A 100 -5.01 8.60 -11.67
C HIS A 100 -6.06 8.85 -10.58
N GLY A 101 -5.91 9.94 -9.81
CA GLY A 101 -6.81 10.22 -8.69
C GLY A 101 -8.26 10.40 -9.09
N ALA A 102 -8.51 11.04 -10.23
CA ALA A 102 -9.88 11.23 -10.72
C ALA A 102 -10.54 9.88 -11.04
N ARG A 103 -9.81 8.95 -11.64
CA ARG A 103 -10.31 7.60 -11.92
C ARG A 103 -10.54 6.84 -10.62
N PHE A 104 -9.64 6.97 -9.66
CA PHE A 104 -9.77 6.34 -8.35
C PHE A 104 -11.06 6.80 -7.65
N VAL A 105 -11.35 8.10 -7.67
CA VAL A 105 -12.58 8.65 -7.10
C VAL A 105 -13.80 8.16 -7.87
N ALA A 106 -13.73 8.12 -9.20
CA ALA A 106 -14.83 7.62 -10.03
C ALA A 106 -15.15 6.16 -9.73
N ASP A 107 -14.15 5.38 -9.35
CA ASP A 107 -14.31 3.96 -9.00
C ASP A 107 -14.75 3.75 -7.54
N GLY A 108 -15.06 4.82 -6.82
CA GLY A 108 -15.55 4.74 -5.44
C GLY A 108 -14.50 5.01 -4.38
N GLY A 109 -13.30 5.39 -4.78
CA GLY A 109 -12.21 5.68 -3.84
C GLY A 109 -12.31 7.05 -3.22
N ARG A 110 -11.66 7.20 -2.07
CA ARG A 110 -11.52 8.49 -1.37
C ARG A 110 -10.07 8.66 -0.98
N TRP A 111 -9.54 9.87 -1.08
CA TRP A 111 -8.18 10.17 -0.65
C TRP A 111 -8.06 11.63 -0.29
N ARG A 112 -7.08 11.95 0.54
CA ARG A 112 -6.74 13.32 0.88
C ARG A 112 -5.22 13.49 0.91
N ARG A 113 -4.77 14.73 0.81
CA ARG A 113 -3.34 15.04 0.87
C ARG A 113 -2.79 14.77 2.26
N VAL A 114 -1.52 14.37 2.32
CA VAL A 114 -0.80 14.19 3.58
C VAL A 114 -0.57 15.55 4.22
N THR A 115 -0.59 15.58 5.56
CA THR A 115 -0.34 16.79 6.35
C THR A 115 0.86 16.57 7.28
N PRO A 116 1.44 17.63 7.85
CA PRO A 116 2.51 17.48 8.85
C PRO A 116 2.09 16.62 10.05
N ALA A 117 0.82 16.69 10.44
CA ALA A 117 0.30 15.85 11.53
C ALA A 117 0.38 14.36 11.21
N ASP A 118 0.12 14.00 9.95
CA ASP A 118 0.25 12.60 9.50
C ASP A 118 1.70 12.13 9.58
N VAL A 119 2.65 12.97 9.18
CA VAL A 119 4.08 12.67 9.25
C VAL A 119 4.50 12.43 10.69
N ALA A 120 4.07 13.29 11.60
CA ALA A 120 4.37 13.15 13.03
C ALA A 120 3.79 11.85 13.59
N LEU A 121 2.57 11.50 13.20
CA LEU A 121 1.90 10.28 13.63
C LEU A 121 2.69 9.05 13.18
N VAL A 122 3.13 9.03 11.93
CA VAL A 122 3.91 7.92 11.37
C VAL A 122 5.25 7.78 12.08
N LYS A 123 5.92 8.90 12.36
CA LYS A 123 7.20 8.88 13.10
C LYS A 123 7.02 8.28 14.49
N ARG A 124 5.92 8.61 15.19
CA ARG A 124 5.63 8.03 16.50
C ARG A 124 5.38 6.53 16.40
N ALA A 125 4.63 6.10 15.39
CA ALA A 125 4.35 4.68 15.17
C ALA A 125 5.64 3.90 14.87
N ALA A 126 6.53 4.46 14.06
CA ALA A 126 7.82 3.83 13.72
C ALA A 126 8.72 3.73 14.96
N ALA A 127 8.72 4.75 15.81
CA ALA A 127 9.52 4.73 17.05
C ALA A 127 9.03 3.64 18.00
N ARG A 128 7.71 3.43 18.09
CA ARG A 128 7.15 2.41 18.98
C ARG A 128 7.47 0.98 18.55
N ARG A 129 7.72 0.76 17.25
CA ARG A 129 8.00 -0.59 16.77
C ARG A 129 9.48 -0.99 16.98
N ALA A 130 10.35 -0.03 17.26
CA ALA A 130 11.77 -0.28 17.57
C ALA A 130 11.96 -0.89 19.00
#